data_200e3eba078d077dad529c3c376e59d1
#
_entry.id   200e3eba078d077dad529c3c376e59d1
#
_cell.length_a   1.000
_cell.length_b   1.000
_cell.length_c   1.000
_cell.angle_alpha   90.00
_cell.angle_beta   90.00
_cell.angle_gamma   90.00
#
_symmetry.space_group_name_H-M   'P 1'
#
loop_
_entity.id
_entity.type
_entity.pdbx_description
1 polymer ?
#
loop_
_entity_poly.entity_id
_entity_poly.type
_entity_poly.pdbx_seq_one_letter_code
_entity_poly.pdbx_strand_id
1 'polypeptide(L)'
;MRSVLVVCAGALLAVACSDAGRTQRVANSPSTGATLSLKSALVAVEAPTEVTVSCLGGTVCKELVAPREATDAISEAKEDCEHRGGKVSPAACPRAAIMGTCELGGGAGPIRIFSYDQSSTNDVSDLCNTMDGTLTVR
;
A
#
# COMPACT_ATOMS: atom_id res chain seq x y z
N MET A 1 -38.95 19.32 3.06
CA MET A 1 -37.92 20.21 2.50
C MET A 1 -37.43 21.14 3.61
N ARG A 2 -36.31 20.87 4.24
CA ARG A 2 -35.66 21.75 5.20
C ARG A 2 -34.18 21.76 4.88
N SER A 3 -33.72 22.83 4.25
CA SER A 3 -32.31 23.11 3.97
C SER A 3 -31.60 23.48 5.26
N VAL A 4 -30.57 22.73 5.64
CA VAL A 4 -29.65 23.10 6.72
C VAL A 4 -28.37 23.63 6.07
N LEU A 5 -28.16 24.93 6.22
CA LEU A 5 -26.95 25.64 5.81
C LEU A 5 -25.91 25.46 6.93
N VAL A 6 -24.85 24.71 6.70
CA VAL A 6 -23.70 24.63 7.60
C VAL A 6 -22.61 25.56 7.09
N VAL A 7 -22.39 26.65 7.85
CA VAL A 7 -21.30 27.61 7.65
C VAL A 7 -20.08 27.07 8.40
N CYS A 8 -19.06 26.62 7.71
CA CYS A 8 -17.76 26.31 8.31
C CYS A 8 -16.85 27.53 8.26
N ALA A 9 -16.61 28.14 9.44
CA ALA A 9 -15.62 29.20 9.63
C ALA A 9 -14.22 28.59 9.63
N GLY A 10 -13.35 29.02 8.72
CA GLY A 10 -11.95 28.60 8.63
C GLY A 10 -11.10 29.24 9.72
N ALA A 11 -10.30 28.45 10.43
CA ALA A 11 -9.20 28.90 11.26
C ALA A 11 -7.88 28.57 10.54
N LEU A 12 -7.19 29.60 10.06
CA LEU A 12 -5.83 29.56 9.55
C LEU A 12 -4.86 29.48 10.74
N LEU A 13 -4.20 28.34 10.93
CA LEU A 13 -3.04 28.19 11.81
C LEU A 13 -1.78 28.18 10.94
N ALA A 14 -1.05 29.30 10.96
CA ALA A 14 0.29 29.41 10.41
C ALA A 14 1.29 28.76 11.38
N VAL A 15 1.93 27.66 10.97
CA VAL A 15 3.08 27.06 11.68
C VAL A 15 4.35 27.64 11.06
N ALA A 16 5.05 28.47 11.82
CA ALA A 16 6.38 28.97 11.48
C ALA A 16 7.43 27.90 11.78
N CYS A 17 8.12 27.39 10.76
CA CYS A 17 9.32 26.58 10.91
C CYS A 17 10.51 27.49 11.18
N SER A 18 11.06 27.42 12.40
CA SER A 18 12.33 28.08 12.77
C SER A 18 13.50 27.22 12.31
N ASP A 19 14.28 27.76 11.40
CA ASP A 19 15.56 27.25 10.93
C ASP A 19 16.62 27.54 11.99
N ALA A 20 17.08 26.55 12.73
CA ALA A 20 18.21 26.66 13.65
C ALA A 20 19.47 26.15 12.95
N GLY A 21 20.19 27.06 12.31
CA GLY A 21 21.49 26.81 11.70
C GLY A 21 22.51 26.31 12.74
N ARG A 22 22.96 25.08 12.56
CA ARG A 22 24.10 24.50 13.31
C ARG A 22 25.33 24.46 12.43
N THR A 23 26.14 25.50 12.50
CA THR A 23 27.49 25.55 11.93
C THR A 23 28.39 24.52 12.62
N GLN A 24 28.69 23.41 11.96
CA GLN A 24 29.78 22.52 12.37
C GLN A 24 31.08 23.00 11.75
N ARG A 25 32.00 23.42 12.62
CA ARG A 25 33.42 23.69 12.26
C ARG A 25 34.09 22.37 11.88
N VAL A 26 34.54 22.28 10.64
CA VAL A 26 35.38 21.21 10.15
C VAL A 26 36.80 21.49 10.64
N ALA A 27 37.30 20.67 11.54
CA ALA A 27 38.74 20.63 11.89
C ALA A 27 39.49 19.88 10.78
N ASN A 28 40.39 20.57 10.09
CA ASN A 28 41.31 19.98 9.16
C ASN A 28 42.34 19.14 9.91
N SER A 29 42.32 17.83 9.70
CA SER A 29 43.47 16.97 9.97
C SER A 29 44.06 16.46 8.64
N PRO A 30 45.34 16.59 8.41
CA PRO A 30 45.99 16.01 7.23
C PRO A 30 46.19 14.52 7.48
N SER A 31 45.48 13.66 6.79
CA SER A 31 45.69 12.22 6.83
C SER A 31 46.15 11.71 5.47
N THR A 32 47.35 11.29 5.50
CA THR A 32 48.19 10.47 4.62
C THR A 32 47.36 9.56 3.69
N GLY A 33 47.75 9.60 2.40
CA GLY A 33 47.12 8.82 1.32
C GLY A 33 47.08 7.33 1.58
N ALA A 34 45.86 6.82 1.59
CA ALA A 34 45.55 5.44 1.29
C ALA A 34 44.54 5.44 0.13
N THR A 35 45.03 5.09 -1.05
CA THR A 35 44.22 4.89 -2.25
C THR A 35 43.40 3.63 -2.03
N LEU A 36 42.22 3.77 -1.37
CA LEU A 36 41.22 2.71 -1.34
C LEU A 36 40.54 2.69 -2.69
N SER A 37 40.99 1.74 -3.54
CA SER A 37 40.28 1.34 -4.75
C SER A 37 38.91 0.82 -4.35
N LEU A 38 37.92 1.70 -4.32
CA LEU A 38 36.50 1.34 -4.22
C LEU A 38 36.14 0.65 -5.53
N LYS A 39 36.38 -0.68 -5.58
CA LYS A 39 35.70 -1.56 -6.51
C LYS A 39 34.24 -1.53 -6.09
N SER A 40 33.48 -0.58 -6.68
CA SER A 40 32.03 -0.50 -6.55
C SER A 40 31.47 -1.80 -7.14
N ALA A 41 31.26 -2.78 -6.29
CA ALA A 41 30.45 -3.94 -6.65
C ALA A 41 29.04 -3.38 -6.85
N LEU A 42 28.68 -3.11 -8.11
CA LEU A 42 27.30 -2.92 -8.52
C LEU A 42 26.60 -4.26 -8.23
N VAL A 43 26.04 -4.38 -7.03
CA VAL A 43 25.07 -5.43 -6.74
C VAL A 43 23.89 -5.08 -7.65
N ALA A 44 23.75 -5.84 -8.73
CA ALA A 44 22.55 -5.80 -9.55
C ALA A 44 21.40 -6.18 -8.61
N VAL A 45 20.62 -5.20 -8.18
CA VAL A 45 19.36 -5.45 -7.48
C VAL A 45 18.45 -6.09 -8.53
N GLU A 46 18.30 -7.40 -8.48
CA GLU A 46 17.33 -8.09 -9.32
C GLU A 46 15.96 -7.43 -9.08
N ALA A 47 15.33 -7.01 -10.18
CA ALA A 47 14.00 -6.45 -10.10
C ALA A 47 13.05 -7.50 -9.52
N PRO A 48 12.13 -7.13 -8.60
CA PRO A 48 11.22 -8.10 -8.00
C PRO A 48 10.46 -8.85 -9.10
N THR A 49 10.43 -10.17 -8.97
CA THR A 49 9.76 -11.07 -9.92
C THR A 49 8.24 -11.03 -9.78
N GLU A 50 7.75 -10.53 -8.65
CA GLU A 50 6.33 -10.40 -8.34
C GLU A 50 5.91 -8.93 -8.29
N VAL A 51 4.67 -8.69 -8.66
CA VAL A 51 3.99 -7.39 -8.59
C VAL A 51 2.80 -7.52 -7.67
N THR A 52 2.68 -6.56 -6.74
CA THR A 52 1.50 -6.42 -5.90
C THR A 52 0.60 -5.34 -6.48
N VAL A 53 -0.68 -5.65 -6.62
CA VAL A 53 -1.73 -4.68 -6.95
C VAL A 53 -2.76 -4.73 -5.84
N SER A 54 -3.00 -3.61 -5.17
CA SER A 54 -4.08 -3.50 -4.21
C SER A 54 -5.15 -2.52 -4.67
N CYS A 55 -6.38 -2.82 -4.26
CA CYS A 55 -7.57 -2.02 -4.50
C CYS A 55 -8.22 -1.70 -3.16
N LEU A 56 -8.21 -0.44 -2.75
CA LEU A 56 -8.88 0.02 -1.54
C LEU A 56 -10.22 0.64 -1.90
N GLY A 57 -11.31 0.03 -1.43
CA GLY A 57 -12.68 0.52 -1.59
C GLY A 57 -13.39 0.56 -0.23
N GLY A 58 -13.60 1.77 0.33
CA GLY A 58 -14.22 1.91 1.64
C GLY A 58 -13.44 1.18 2.74
N THR A 59 -14.08 0.20 3.37
CA THR A 59 -13.54 -0.62 4.47
C THR A 59 -13.05 -2.00 4.03
N VAL A 60 -12.88 -2.20 2.71
CA VAL A 60 -12.35 -3.44 2.12
C VAL A 60 -11.14 -3.13 1.28
N CYS A 61 -10.11 -3.97 1.36
CA CYS A 61 -8.97 -3.93 0.46
C CYS A 61 -8.76 -5.30 -0.18
N LYS A 62 -8.70 -5.34 -1.51
CA LYS A 62 -8.37 -6.54 -2.30
C LYS A 62 -6.92 -6.44 -2.76
N GLU A 63 -6.15 -7.49 -2.60
CA GLU A 63 -4.73 -7.55 -2.96
C GLU A 63 -4.50 -8.76 -3.89
N LEU A 64 -3.88 -8.51 -5.03
CA LEU A 64 -3.36 -9.54 -5.94
C LEU A 64 -1.84 -9.50 -5.87
N VAL A 65 -1.21 -10.65 -5.63
CA VAL A 65 0.24 -10.83 -5.80
C VAL A 65 0.44 -11.76 -6.99
N ALA A 66 1.03 -11.24 -8.05
CA ALA A 66 1.17 -11.96 -9.31
C ALA A 66 2.59 -11.83 -9.87
N PRO A 67 3.07 -12.82 -10.64
CA PRO A 67 4.29 -12.68 -11.42
C PRO A 67 4.19 -11.46 -12.35
N ARG A 68 5.30 -10.78 -12.58
CA ARG A 68 5.34 -9.57 -13.44
C ARG A 68 4.84 -9.86 -14.86
N GLU A 69 5.00 -11.08 -15.33
CA GLU A 69 4.59 -11.55 -16.65
C GLU A 69 3.08 -11.73 -16.78
N ALA A 70 2.35 -11.79 -15.66
CA ALA A 70 0.89 -11.92 -15.63
C ALA A 70 0.19 -10.58 -15.95
N THR A 71 0.59 -9.93 -17.04
CA THR A 71 0.17 -8.56 -17.41
C THR A 71 -1.33 -8.40 -17.54
N ASP A 72 -2.02 -9.41 -18.09
CA ASP A 72 -3.47 -9.38 -18.31
C ASP A 72 -4.22 -9.39 -16.98
N ALA A 73 -3.83 -10.29 -16.06
CA ALA A 73 -4.43 -10.35 -14.72
C ALA A 73 -4.17 -9.08 -13.89
N ILE A 74 -2.99 -8.49 -14.04
CA ILE A 74 -2.62 -7.23 -13.40
C ILE A 74 -3.47 -6.07 -13.94
N SER A 75 -3.67 -6.01 -15.27
CA SER A 75 -4.51 -5.00 -15.91
C SER A 75 -5.97 -5.14 -15.50
N GLU A 76 -6.51 -6.36 -15.57
CA GLU A 76 -7.88 -6.68 -15.16
C GLU A 76 -8.14 -6.29 -13.69
N ALA A 77 -7.20 -6.59 -12.80
CA ALA A 77 -7.33 -6.24 -11.39
C ALA A 77 -7.38 -4.72 -11.17
N LYS A 78 -6.64 -3.94 -11.94
CA LYS A 78 -6.67 -2.46 -11.89
C LYS A 78 -7.98 -1.92 -12.44
N GLU A 79 -8.41 -2.38 -13.60
CA GLU A 79 -9.64 -1.96 -14.26
C GLU A 79 -10.88 -2.29 -13.40
N ASP A 80 -10.94 -3.51 -12.81
CA ASP A 80 -12.01 -3.90 -11.88
C ASP A 80 -12.06 -2.96 -10.67
N CYS A 81 -10.89 -2.59 -10.14
CA CYS A 81 -10.79 -1.66 -9.02
C CYS A 81 -11.36 -0.28 -9.37
N GLU A 82 -10.92 0.29 -10.49
CA GLU A 82 -11.34 1.63 -10.94
C GLU A 82 -12.83 1.64 -11.29
N HIS A 83 -13.32 0.59 -11.95
CA HIS A 83 -14.74 0.46 -12.30
C HIS A 83 -15.66 0.43 -11.06
N ARG A 84 -15.16 -0.12 -9.94
CA ARG A 84 -15.88 -0.14 -8.66
C ARG A 84 -15.66 1.13 -7.83
N GLY A 85 -14.97 2.13 -8.36
CA GLY A 85 -14.66 3.38 -7.66
C GLY A 85 -13.61 3.21 -6.55
N GLY A 86 -12.83 2.13 -6.58
CA GLY A 86 -11.73 1.90 -5.65
C GLY A 86 -10.47 2.67 -6.04
N LYS A 87 -9.52 2.70 -5.11
CA LYS A 87 -8.19 3.30 -5.31
C LYS A 87 -7.15 2.23 -5.54
N VAL A 88 -6.56 2.20 -6.73
CA VAL A 88 -5.44 1.31 -7.08
C VAL A 88 -4.15 1.77 -6.42
N SER A 89 -3.36 0.83 -5.89
CA SER A 89 -2.03 1.08 -5.33
C SER A 89 -1.07 -0.06 -5.66
N PRO A 90 0.22 0.21 -5.90
CA PRO A 90 1.26 -0.82 -6.01
C PRO A 90 1.75 -1.33 -4.65
N ALA A 91 1.28 -0.74 -3.55
CA ALA A 91 1.61 -1.19 -2.20
C ALA A 91 0.63 -2.26 -1.74
N ALA A 92 1.07 -3.12 -0.81
CA ALA A 92 0.19 -4.08 -0.15
C ALA A 92 -0.94 -3.38 0.63
N CYS A 93 -2.06 -4.09 0.83
CA CYS A 93 -3.14 -3.62 1.68
C CYS A 93 -2.64 -3.34 3.11
N PRO A 94 -3.17 -2.32 3.83
CA PRO A 94 -2.82 -2.06 5.22
C PRO A 94 -3.01 -3.29 6.09
N ARG A 95 -2.05 -3.57 6.99
CA ARG A 95 -2.12 -4.74 7.88
C ARG A 95 -2.65 -4.40 9.29
N ALA A 96 -2.85 -3.11 9.56
CA ALA A 96 -3.43 -2.64 10.81
C ALA A 96 -4.96 -2.76 10.81
N ALA A 97 -5.55 -3.06 11.97
CA ALA A 97 -7.00 -3.11 12.20
C ALA A 97 -7.77 -4.09 11.28
N ILE A 98 -7.13 -5.15 10.80
CA ILE A 98 -7.81 -6.20 10.04
C ILE A 98 -8.75 -6.96 10.97
N MET A 99 -10.02 -7.07 10.58
CA MET A 99 -11.04 -7.86 11.26
C MET A 99 -11.30 -9.20 10.58
N GLY A 100 -11.16 -9.26 9.26
CA GLY A 100 -11.31 -10.49 8.48
C GLY A 100 -10.38 -10.52 7.28
N THR A 101 -9.97 -11.71 6.88
CA THR A 101 -9.16 -11.95 5.69
C THR A 101 -9.73 -13.17 4.96
N CYS A 102 -10.00 -13.01 3.67
CA CYS A 102 -10.29 -14.11 2.76
C CYS A 102 -9.12 -14.31 1.82
N GLU A 103 -8.62 -15.53 1.72
CA GLU A 103 -7.60 -15.91 0.75
C GLU A 103 -8.21 -16.81 -0.31
N LEU A 104 -8.09 -16.40 -1.58
CA LEU A 104 -8.59 -17.11 -2.74
C LEU A 104 -7.41 -17.58 -3.58
N GLY A 105 -7.49 -18.80 -4.08
CA GLY A 105 -6.59 -19.28 -5.12
C GLY A 105 -6.94 -18.61 -6.45
N GLY A 106 -5.95 -18.04 -7.13
CA GLY A 106 -6.12 -17.49 -8.48
C GLY A 106 -5.11 -18.09 -9.47
N GLY A 107 -5.49 -18.18 -10.74
CA GLY A 107 -4.61 -18.70 -11.79
C GLY A 107 -3.33 -17.87 -12.00
N ALA A 108 -3.37 -16.59 -11.69
CA ALA A 108 -2.22 -15.68 -11.78
C ALA A 108 -1.49 -15.47 -10.44
N GLY A 109 -2.04 -15.95 -9.33
CA GLY A 109 -1.48 -15.81 -8.00
C GLY A 109 -2.55 -15.68 -6.91
N PRO A 110 -2.16 -15.63 -5.63
CA PRO A 110 -3.11 -15.51 -4.53
C PRO A 110 -3.80 -14.14 -4.54
N ILE A 111 -5.12 -14.18 -4.30
CA ILE A 111 -5.93 -12.98 -4.07
C ILE A 111 -6.29 -12.97 -2.60
N ARG A 112 -6.01 -11.85 -1.91
CA ARG A 112 -6.38 -11.64 -0.51
C ARG A 112 -7.36 -10.49 -0.40
N ILE A 113 -8.42 -10.67 0.37
CA ILE A 113 -9.43 -9.64 0.63
C ILE A 113 -9.44 -9.38 2.13
N PHE A 114 -9.19 -8.14 2.51
CA PHE A 114 -9.13 -7.68 3.90
C PHE A 114 -10.34 -6.82 4.21
N SER A 115 -10.98 -7.08 5.35
CA SER A 115 -12.03 -6.23 5.90
C SER A 115 -11.55 -5.52 7.16
N TYR A 116 -12.00 -4.28 7.36
CA TYR A 116 -11.56 -3.41 8.45
C TYR A 116 -12.71 -2.97 9.37
N ASP A 117 -13.93 -3.45 9.12
CA ASP A 117 -15.08 -3.29 10.02
C ASP A 117 -15.96 -4.54 10.03
N GLN A 118 -16.90 -4.60 10.98
CA GLN A 118 -17.75 -5.78 11.17
C GLN A 118 -18.71 -6.02 10.00
N SER A 119 -19.24 -4.96 9.40
CA SER A 119 -20.17 -5.08 8.27
C SER A 119 -19.46 -5.68 7.06
N SER A 120 -18.33 -5.11 6.67
CA SER A 120 -17.53 -5.62 5.56
C SER A 120 -16.95 -7.01 5.84
N THR A 121 -16.72 -7.39 7.12
CA THR A 121 -16.29 -8.74 7.48
C THR A 121 -17.36 -9.77 7.15
N ASN A 122 -18.62 -9.47 7.40
CA ASN A 122 -19.73 -10.36 7.05
C ASN A 122 -19.83 -10.54 5.52
N ASP A 123 -19.75 -9.43 4.75
CA ASP A 123 -19.80 -9.47 3.29
C ASP A 123 -18.60 -10.26 2.71
N VAL A 124 -17.39 -10.06 3.26
CA VAL A 124 -16.18 -10.80 2.86
C VAL A 124 -16.29 -12.27 3.23
N SER A 125 -16.92 -12.61 4.36
CA SER A 125 -17.18 -14.00 4.77
C SER A 125 -18.09 -14.72 3.78
N ASP A 126 -19.19 -14.08 3.39
CA ASP A 126 -20.14 -14.65 2.43
C ASP A 126 -19.48 -14.83 1.05
N LEU A 127 -18.73 -13.84 0.60
CA LEU A 127 -17.95 -13.93 -0.64
C LEU A 127 -16.92 -15.06 -0.57
N CYS A 128 -16.19 -15.18 0.53
CA CYS A 128 -15.15 -16.20 0.73
C CYS A 128 -15.72 -17.62 0.65
N ASN A 129 -16.87 -17.84 1.31
CA ASN A 129 -17.58 -19.11 1.28
C ASN A 129 -18.10 -19.45 -0.13
N THR A 130 -18.58 -18.45 -0.87
CA THR A 130 -19.08 -18.64 -2.24
C THR A 130 -17.97 -18.98 -3.24
N MET A 131 -16.76 -18.51 -2.99
CA MET A 131 -15.61 -18.70 -3.87
C MET A 131 -14.63 -19.79 -3.38
N ASP A 132 -15.05 -20.64 -2.46
CA ASP A 132 -14.22 -21.71 -1.85
C ASP A 132 -12.88 -21.17 -1.30
N GLY A 133 -12.91 -19.99 -0.71
CA GLY A 133 -11.74 -19.34 -0.13
C GLY A 133 -11.47 -19.79 1.30
N THR A 134 -10.29 -19.46 1.81
CA THR A 134 -9.92 -19.66 3.21
C THR A 134 -10.16 -18.38 4.00
N LEU A 135 -11.15 -18.42 4.90
CA LEU A 135 -11.51 -17.29 5.77
C LEU A 135 -10.76 -17.35 7.09
N THR A 136 -10.21 -16.20 7.51
CA THR A 136 -9.65 -15.98 8.86
C THR A 136 -10.30 -14.73 9.45
N VAL A 137 -10.95 -14.86 10.60
CA VAL A 137 -11.57 -13.75 11.37
C VAL A 137 -10.80 -13.58 12.68
N ARG A 138 -10.62 -12.34 13.13
CA ARG A 138 -9.93 -11.99 14.37
C ARG A 138 -10.90 -11.48 15.42
#